data_15359a02d9793fcc3d6ff60a1680daae
#
_entry.id   15359a02d9793fcc3d6ff60a1680daae
#
_cell.length_a   1.000
_cell.length_b   1.000
_cell.length_c   1.000
_cell.angle_alpha   90.00
_cell.angle_beta   90.00
_cell.angle_gamma   90.00
#
_symmetry.space_group_name_H-M   'P 1'
#
loop_
_entity.id
_entity.type
_entity.pdbx_description
1 polymer ?
#
loop_
_entity_poly.entity_id
_entity_poly.type
_entity_poly.pdbx_seq_one_letter_code
_entity_poly.pdbx_strand_id
1 'polypeptide(L)'
;MCGLLGIAGDGICQDDLKVFKTLMSISTLRGQDGTGLAQARVSKNGKPTFFIEKDAIESNAFLKLHLGNDGNKLVLRSIFDNVFMGHTRWATRGALTKDNCHPFKFNNVIGAHNGTLTDSRYHFKDVTDSELLIEDFANKGLKKTLSELDATNAFAVSTLNLQTGKLSFARNHHRELHLCFHKARKVLYWASEAEMLEFALNRHDVKHEEILIFKPNHIYSINPWDIRAGRDGPWTVEEFTPKTIIFSGKKKNKYGFSDYSKWEDWGEFENWHHSVEKAASKEINKAEESAKVFKEKGADLSKDEIPFKNSKIPPRENCGHCGKSLNLPEQFFAKEITENGKTVIQCADCSYELTSVTKIEDVARSMMT
;
A
#
# COMPACT_ATOMS: atom_id res chain seq x y z
N MET A 1 -9.44 -0.30 2.14
CA MET A 1 -8.59 -1.44 1.67
C MET A 1 -7.19 -1.25 2.23
N CYS A 2 -6.48 -2.33 2.56
CA CYS A 2 -5.11 -2.24 3.09
C CYS A 2 -4.08 -1.86 2.01
N GLY A 3 -2.93 -1.30 2.41
CA GLY A 3 -1.77 -1.02 1.57
C GLY A 3 -0.63 -1.98 1.87
N LEU A 4 -0.14 -2.70 0.86
CA LEU A 4 1.03 -3.56 0.92
C LEU A 4 2.13 -2.95 0.06
N LEU A 5 3.33 -2.76 0.61
CA LEU A 5 4.41 -2.07 -0.06
C LEU A 5 5.79 -2.50 0.45
N GLY A 6 6.84 -2.17 -0.29
CA GLY A 6 8.20 -2.37 0.18
C GLY A 6 9.28 -2.13 -0.86
N ILE A 7 10.51 -2.33 -0.42
CA ILE A 7 11.73 -2.28 -1.24
C ILE A 7 12.68 -3.41 -0.83
N ALA A 8 13.42 -3.96 -1.78
CA ALA A 8 14.43 -4.97 -1.50
C ALA A 8 15.62 -4.89 -2.47
N GLY A 9 16.80 -5.31 -1.99
CA GLY A 9 18.00 -5.44 -2.80
C GLY A 9 19.27 -4.97 -2.11
N ASP A 10 20.43 -5.36 -2.65
CA ASP A 10 21.74 -4.98 -2.12
C ASP A 10 22.22 -3.58 -2.57
N GLY A 11 21.40 -2.89 -3.37
CA GLY A 11 21.70 -1.55 -3.88
C GLY A 11 20.87 -0.42 -3.26
N ILE A 12 20.18 -0.69 -2.15
CA ILE A 12 19.34 0.30 -1.46
C ILE A 12 20.17 1.48 -0.97
N CYS A 13 19.74 2.69 -1.26
CA CYS A 13 20.35 3.93 -0.80
C CYS A 13 19.30 4.86 -0.15
N GLN A 14 19.73 6.06 0.26
CA GLN A 14 18.84 7.01 0.94
C GLN A 14 17.63 7.43 0.11
N ASP A 15 17.77 7.52 -1.22
CA ASP A 15 16.65 7.90 -2.08
C ASP A 15 15.60 6.80 -2.15
N ASP A 16 16.01 5.52 -2.10
CA ASP A 16 15.07 4.39 -2.01
C ASP A 16 14.30 4.40 -0.68
N LEU A 17 14.97 4.80 0.40
CA LEU A 17 14.31 4.95 1.69
C LEU A 17 13.32 6.13 1.71
N LYS A 18 13.59 7.21 0.93
CA LYS A 18 12.62 8.27 0.71
C LYS A 18 11.40 7.75 -0.09
N VAL A 19 11.64 6.94 -1.13
CA VAL A 19 10.57 6.25 -1.87
C VAL A 19 9.73 5.39 -0.93
N PHE A 20 10.37 4.57 -0.09
CA PHE A 20 9.67 3.74 0.89
C PHE A 20 8.81 4.56 1.85
N LYS A 21 9.36 5.66 2.40
CA LYS A 21 8.60 6.57 3.27
C LYS A 21 7.41 7.21 2.54
N THR A 22 7.60 7.61 1.28
CA THR A 22 6.52 8.17 0.46
C THR A 22 5.44 7.12 0.20
N LEU A 23 5.80 5.88 -0.13
CA LEU A 23 4.87 4.77 -0.28
C LEU A 23 4.09 4.53 1.02
N MET A 24 4.75 4.51 2.17
CA MET A 24 4.09 4.40 3.48
C MET A 24 3.10 5.54 3.69
N SER A 25 3.51 6.79 3.42
CA SER A 25 2.69 7.98 3.60
C SER A 25 1.42 7.96 2.74
N ILE A 26 1.54 7.71 1.44
CA ILE A 26 0.38 7.70 0.54
C ILE A 26 -0.52 6.48 0.75
N SER A 27 0.01 5.38 1.26
CA SER A 27 -0.78 4.20 1.60
C SER A 27 -1.77 4.43 2.73
N THR A 28 -1.71 5.57 3.44
CA THR A 28 -2.75 6.01 4.37
C THR A 28 -4.12 6.11 3.69
N LEU A 29 -4.15 6.40 2.37
CA LEU A 29 -5.38 6.42 1.58
C LEU A 29 -6.06 5.03 1.47
N ARG A 30 -5.31 3.98 1.71
CA ARG A 30 -5.81 2.59 1.69
C ARG A 30 -6.14 2.05 3.08
N GLY A 31 -5.45 2.52 4.11
CA GLY A 31 -5.69 2.05 5.48
C GLY A 31 -5.20 3.05 6.52
N GLN A 32 -6.07 3.39 7.46
CA GLN A 32 -5.80 4.38 8.51
C GLN A 32 -5.84 3.79 9.92
N ASP A 33 -6.22 2.52 10.06
CA ASP A 33 -6.50 1.88 11.35
C ASP A 33 -5.26 1.26 12.01
N GLY A 34 -4.16 1.21 11.27
CA GLY A 34 -2.91 0.71 11.80
C GLY A 34 -1.83 0.67 10.73
N THR A 35 -0.60 0.81 11.18
CA THR A 35 0.59 0.84 10.33
C THR A 35 1.67 -0.03 10.93
N GLY A 36 2.47 -0.64 10.08
CA GLY A 36 3.67 -1.30 10.54
C GLY A 36 4.66 -1.56 9.42
N LEU A 37 5.88 -1.82 9.83
CA LEU A 37 6.97 -2.17 8.94
C LEU A 37 7.83 -3.28 9.52
N ALA A 38 8.44 -4.05 8.63
CA ALA A 38 9.57 -4.91 8.92
C ALA A 38 10.78 -4.45 8.13
N GLN A 39 11.92 -4.46 8.78
CA GLN A 39 13.22 -4.19 8.22
C GLN A 39 14.09 -5.41 8.47
N ALA A 40 14.79 -5.90 7.45
CA ALA A 40 15.60 -7.09 7.59
C ALA A 40 16.88 -7.01 6.75
N ARG A 41 17.91 -7.65 7.28
CA ARG A 41 19.12 -7.99 6.55
C ARG A 41 19.19 -9.51 6.40
N VAL A 42 19.18 -9.97 5.19
CA VAL A 42 19.38 -11.37 4.84
C VAL A 42 20.57 -11.49 3.88
N SER A 43 21.32 -12.55 4.00
CA SER A 43 22.49 -12.80 3.15
C SER A 43 22.71 -14.29 2.97
N LYS A 44 23.43 -14.66 1.92
CA LYS A 44 23.67 -16.06 1.57
C LYS A 44 24.35 -16.87 2.69
N ASN A 45 25.26 -16.24 3.45
CA ASN A 45 26.10 -16.93 4.42
C ASN A 45 26.07 -16.30 5.83
N GLY A 46 25.19 -15.31 6.07
CA GLY A 46 25.11 -14.59 7.33
C GLY A 46 23.85 -14.93 8.11
N LYS A 47 23.92 -14.72 9.44
CA LYS A 47 22.71 -14.78 10.26
C LYS A 47 21.78 -13.62 9.89
N PRO A 48 20.48 -13.88 9.68
CA PRO A 48 19.54 -12.82 9.42
C PRO A 48 19.38 -11.92 10.66
N THR A 49 19.26 -10.63 10.42
CA THR A 49 18.78 -9.68 11.42
C THR A 49 17.48 -9.07 10.95
N PHE A 50 16.60 -8.75 11.88
CA PHE A 50 15.33 -8.12 11.54
C PHE A 50 14.85 -7.22 12.67
N PHE A 51 13.98 -6.32 12.31
CA PHE A 51 13.26 -5.46 13.22
C PHE A 51 11.81 -5.30 12.71
N ILE A 52 10.86 -5.32 13.61
CA ILE A 52 9.44 -5.09 13.30
C ILE A 52 8.93 -4.01 14.25
N GLU A 53 8.35 -2.97 13.68
CA GLU A 53 7.62 -1.95 14.42
C GLU A 53 6.22 -1.81 13.82
N LYS A 54 5.22 -1.72 14.67
CA LYS A 54 3.83 -1.57 14.26
C LYS A 54 3.03 -0.84 15.33
N ASP A 55 1.99 -0.15 14.93
CA ASP A 55 1.10 0.55 15.85
C ASP A 55 -0.30 0.71 15.25
N ALA A 56 -1.32 0.86 16.10
CA ALA A 56 -2.71 1.07 15.70
C ALA A 56 -2.99 2.55 15.40
N ILE A 57 -2.17 3.15 14.56
CA ILE A 57 -2.26 4.56 14.12
C ILE A 57 -2.06 4.65 12.61
N GLU A 58 -2.52 5.74 12.03
CA GLU A 58 -2.36 6.01 10.61
C GLU A 58 -0.88 6.22 10.24
N SER A 59 -0.56 6.02 8.94
CA SER A 59 0.82 5.94 8.47
C SER A 59 1.65 7.19 8.69
N ASN A 60 1.08 8.39 8.49
CA ASN A 60 1.84 9.63 8.68
C ASN A 60 2.15 9.90 10.15
N ALA A 61 1.22 9.56 11.07
CA ALA A 61 1.49 9.62 12.51
C ALA A 61 2.55 8.57 12.90
N PHE A 62 2.47 7.36 12.32
CA PHE A 62 3.45 6.32 12.53
C PHE A 62 4.86 6.75 12.07
N LEU A 63 4.98 7.29 10.86
CA LEU A 63 6.23 7.81 10.33
C LEU A 63 6.81 8.91 11.21
N LYS A 64 5.97 9.83 11.68
CA LYS A 64 6.39 10.90 12.58
C LYS A 64 6.87 10.40 13.93
N LEU A 65 6.19 9.40 14.50
CA LEU A 65 6.50 8.86 15.82
C LEU A 65 7.75 7.95 15.80
N HIS A 66 7.84 7.09 14.80
CA HIS A 66 8.86 6.04 14.75
C HIS A 66 10.01 6.33 13.79
N LEU A 67 9.81 7.21 12.81
CA LEU A 67 10.80 7.61 11.79
C LEU A 67 11.05 9.12 11.76
N GLY A 68 10.63 9.83 12.81
CA GLY A 68 10.78 11.29 12.90
C GLY A 68 12.21 11.78 12.76
N ASN A 69 12.37 13.11 12.65
CA ASN A 69 13.64 13.79 12.36
C ASN A 69 14.77 13.51 13.36
N ASP A 70 14.45 13.04 14.55
CA ASP A 70 15.46 12.54 15.52
C ASP A 70 16.16 11.28 15.01
N GLY A 71 15.91 10.94 13.75
CA GLY A 71 16.69 10.14 12.76
C GLY A 71 17.16 8.78 13.23
N ASN A 72 17.08 8.51 14.51
CA ASN A 72 17.92 7.50 15.14
C ASN A 72 17.20 6.20 15.42
N LYS A 73 15.88 6.07 15.17
CA LYS A 73 15.23 4.89 15.70
C LYS A 73 14.97 3.76 14.72
N LEU A 74 14.72 3.99 13.42
CA LEU A 74 14.30 2.88 12.57
C LEU A 74 15.02 2.74 11.23
N VAL A 75 15.00 3.77 10.41
CA VAL A 75 15.49 3.66 9.03
C VAL A 75 17.01 3.55 8.95
N LEU A 76 17.71 3.92 10.01
CA LEU A 76 19.17 4.03 10.04
C LEU A 76 19.84 3.04 10.98
N ARG A 77 19.11 2.06 11.53
CA ARG A 77 19.77 1.02 12.34
C ARG A 77 20.81 0.23 11.53
N SER A 78 20.60 0.15 10.23
CA SER A 78 21.60 -0.41 9.35
C SER A 78 21.35 0.04 7.91
N ILE A 79 22.26 0.83 7.36
CA ILE A 79 22.41 1.04 5.92
C ILE A 79 22.68 -0.29 5.16
N PHE A 80 22.78 -1.39 5.91
CA PHE A 80 23.04 -2.72 5.40
C PHE A 80 21.79 -3.59 5.30
N ASP A 81 20.62 -3.10 5.72
CA ASP A 81 19.39 -3.84 5.54
C ASP A 81 18.98 -3.82 4.08
N ASN A 82 18.50 -4.96 3.62
CA ASN A 82 18.21 -5.18 2.21
C ASN A 82 16.78 -5.62 1.92
N VAL A 83 15.90 -5.58 2.93
CA VAL A 83 14.45 -5.75 2.77
C VAL A 83 13.71 -4.81 3.72
N PHE A 84 12.78 -4.04 3.18
CA PHE A 84 11.85 -3.19 3.91
C PHE A 84 10.43 -3.53 3.44
N MET A 85 9.59 -4.00 4.33
CA MET A 85 8.18 -4.32 4.08
C MET A 85 7.31 -3.40 4.90
N GLY A 86 6.36 -2.75 4.26
CA GLY A 86 5.41 -1.86 4.91
C GLY A 86 3.96 -2.31 4.69
N HIS A 87 3.10 -1.97 5.64
CA HIS A 87 1.68 -2.23 5.54
C HIS A 87 0.86 -1.14 6.23
N THR A 88 -0.25 -0.75 5.60
CA THR A 88 -1.27 0.11 6.18
C THR A 88 -2.58 -0.65 6.25
N ARG A 89 -3.16 -0.73 7.44
CA ARG A 89 -4.32 -1.56 7.73
C ARG A 89 -5.61 -0.77 7.59
N TRP A 90 -6.57 -1.32 6.88
CA TRP A 90 -7.98 -1.02 7.01
C TRP A 90 -8.64 -2.19 7.73
N ALA A 91 -9.09 -1.97 8.95
CA ALA A 91 -9.61 -3.03 9.81
C ALA A 91 -10.98 -3.49 9.34
N THR A 92 -11.05 -4.70 8.82
CA THR A 92 -12.30 -5.40 8.51
C THR A 92 -12.63 -6.44 9.57
N ARG A 93 -11.61 -6.94 10.29
CA ARG A 93 -11.70 -7.93 11.36
C ARG A 93 -10.66 -7.67 12.45
N GLY A 94 -10.98 -8.11 13.67
CA GLY A 94 -10.11 -7.93 14.83
C GLY A 94 -10.12 -6.49 15.38
N ALA A 95 -9.69 -6.34 16.61
CA ALA A 95 -9.64 -5.06 17.31
C ALA A 95 -8.58 -4.11 16.69
N LEU A 96 -8.76 -2.80 16.95
CA LEU A 96 -7.79 -1.78 16.59
C LEU A 96 -6.66 -1.77 17.62
N THR A 97 -5.77 -2.75 17.51
CA THR A 97 -4.62 -2.93 18.42
C THR A 97 -3.34 -3.08 17.62
N LYS A 98 -2.22 -2.77 18.27
CA LYS A 98 -0.88 -2.97 17.72
C LYS A 98 -0.65 -4.41 17.26
N ASP A 99 -1.14 -5.39 18.03
CA ASP A 99 -0.92 -6.81 17.73
C ASP A 99 -1.58 -7.24 16.44
N ASN A 100 -2.74 -6.65 16.10
CA ASN A 100 -3.47 -6.90 14.87
C ASN A 100 -2.94 -6.14 13.64
N CYS A 101 -1.87 -5.35 13.78
CA CYS A 101 -1.21 -4.70 12.65
C CYS A 101 -0.18 -5.61 12.00
N HIS A 102 0.00 -5.48 10.69
CA HIS A 102 1.06 -6.17 9.95
C HIS A 102 2.41 -5.41 10.06
N PRO A 103 3.53 -6.05 9.76
CA PRO A 103 3.71 -7.47 9.41
C PRO A 103 3.61 -8.39 10.62
N PHE A 104 3.25 -9.66 10.36
CA PHE A 104 3.31 -10.74 11.34
C PHE A 104 4.58 -11.55 11.18
N LYS A 105 5.05 -12.16 12.27
CA LYS A 105 6.20 -13.06 12.26
C LYS A 105 5.88 -14.35 12.99
N PHE A 106 6.03 -15.47 12.28
CA PHE A 106 5.97 -16.82 12.84
C PHE A 106 7.21 -17.60 12.42
N ASN A 107 7.86 -18.24 13.37
CA ASN A 107 9.12 -18.95 13.14
C ASN A 107 10.11 -18.07 12.33
N ASN A 108 10.49 -18.52 11.13
CA ASN A 108 11.39 -17.82 10.23
C ASN A 108 10.67 -17.02 9.13
N VAL A 109 9.35 -16.89 9.18
CA VAL A 109 8.57 -16.16 8.17
C VAL A 109 8.07 -14.84 8.73
N ILE A 110 8.39 -13.74 8.04
CA ILE A 110 7.76 -12.43 8.21
C ILE A 110 6.84 -12.24 7.01
N GLY A 111 5.61 -11.75 7.23
CA GLY A 111 4.69 -11.55 6.13
C GLY A 111 3.61 -10.51 6.38
N ALA A 112 3.09 -9.98 5.29
CA ALA A 112 1.95 -9.08 5.26
C ALA A 112 0.95 -9.51 4.20
N HIS A 113 -0.33 -9.22 4.44
CA HIS A 113 -1.46 -9.65 3.64
C HIS A 113 -2.44 -8.51 3.42
N ASN A 114 -2.83 -8.31 2.18
CA ASN A 114 -3.99 -7.52 1.80
C ASN A 114 -5.10 -8.46 1.35
N GLY A 115 -6.25 -8.37 1.99
CA GLY A 115 -7.37 -9.18 1.58
C GLY A 115 -8.34 -9.48 2.70
N THR A 116 -9.15 -10.50 2.48
CA THR A 116 -10.07 -11.06 3.47
C THR A 116 -10.25 -12.53 3.16
N LEU A 117 -9.99 -13.39 4.14
CA LEU A 117 -10.19 -14.82 4.00
C LEU A 117 -11.57 -15.18 4.48
N THR A 118 -12.32 -15.89 3.63
CA THR A 118 -13.68 -16.37 3.91
C THR A 118 -13.69 -17.77 4.52
N ASP A 119 -12.57 -18.48 4.44
CA ASP A 119 -12.42 -19.82 5.00
C ASP A 119 -12.53 -19.77 6.53
N SER A 120 -13.39 -20.60 7.10
CA SER A 120 -13.68 -20.64 8.54
C SER A 120 -12.45 -20.97 9.41
N ARG A 121 -11.42 -21.58 8.84
CA ARG A 121 -10.13 -21.84 9.51
C ARG A 121 -9.41 -20.55 9.94
N TYR A 122 -9.74 -19.42 9.33
CA TYR A 122 -9.17 -18.09 9.60
C TYR A 122 -10.13 -17.18 10.36
N HIS A 123 -11.18 -17.72 10.97
CA HIS A 123 -12.21 -16.97 11.69
C HIS A 123 -12.15 -17.23 13.19
N PHE A 124 -11.27 -16.53 13.89
CA PHE A 124 -11.20 -16.55 15.34
C PHE A 124 -11.54 -15.17 15.93
N LYS A 125 -12.02 -15.14 17.17
CA LYS A 125 -12.61 -13.93 17.76
C LYS A 125 -11.62 -12.78 17.91
N ASP A 126 -10.42 -13.06 18.37
CA ASP A 126 -9.44 -12.03 18.78
C ASP A 126 -8.19 -11.97 17.88
N VAL A 127 -8.16 -12.78 16.82
CA VAL A 127 -7.02 -12.95 15.91
C VAL A 127 -7.45 -12.55 14.49
N THR A 128 -6.57 -11.89 13.75
CA THR A 128 -6.85 -11.56 12.35
C THR A 128 -6.66 -12.78 11.45
N ASP A 129 -7.44 -12.85 10.39
CA ASP A 129 -7.27 -13.86 9.33
C ASP A 129 -5.85 -13.83 8.74
N SER A 130 -5.27 -12.66 8.66
CA SER A 130 -3.91 -12.43 8.16
C SER A 130 -2.84 -13.04 9.07
N GLU A 131 -3.00 -12.95 10.39
CA GLU A 131 -2.08 -13.53 11.36
C GLU A 131 -2.02 -15.06 11.20
N LEU A 132 -3.18 -15.70 11.15
CA LEU A 132 -3.30 -17.15 10.94
C LEU A 132 -2.76 -17.59 9.57
N LEU A 133 -2.96 -16.77 8.54
CA LEU A 133 -2.40 -17.03 7.21
C LEU A 133 -0.87 -17.07 7.23
N ILE A 134 -0.24 -16.10 7.90
CA ILE A 134 1.23 -16.06 8.00
C ILE A 134 1.76 -17.19 8.88
N GLU A 135 1.02 -17.57 9.92
CA GLU A 135 1.33 -18.78 10.72
C GLU A 135 1.29 -20.05 9.86
N ASP A 136 0.25 -20.21 9.04
CA ASP A 136 0.14 -21.33 8.11
C ASP A 136 1.28 -21.33 7.06
N PHE A 137 1.70 -20.17 6.57
CA PHE A 137 2.88 -20.08 5.70
C PHE A 137 4.15 -20.56 6.40
N ALA A 138 4.32 -20.24 7.66
CA ALA A 138 5.47 -20.69 8.45
C ALA A 138 5.46 -22.19 8.73
N ASN A 139 4.28 -22.80 8.91
CA ASN A 139 4.10 -24.19 9.29
C ASN A 139 3.97 -25.14 8.09
N LYS A 140 3.29 -24.71 7.01
CA LYS A 140 2.93 -25.56 5.87
C LYS A 140 3.63 -25.15 4.56
N GLY A 141 4.18 -23.91 4.50
CA GLY A 141 4.73 -23.29 3.30
C GLY A 141 3.67 -22.60 2.42
N LEU A 142 4.09 -21.62 1.64
CA LEU A 142 3.20 -20.77 0.84
C LEU A 142 2.34 -21.56 -0.13
N LYS A 143 2.96 -22.41 -0.96
CA LYS A 143 2.26 -23.11 -2.03
C LYS A 143 1.13 -23.98 -1.50
N LYS A 144 1.41 -24.77 -0.47
CA LYS A 144 0.42 -25.66 0.14
C LYS A 144 -0.74 -24.85 0.73
N THR A 145 -0.44 -23.82 1.53
CA THR A 145 -1.45 -22.97 2.16
C THR A 145 -2.33 -22.29 1.12
N LEU A 146 -1.74 -21.67 0.07
CA LEU A 146 -2.49 -20.97 -0.96
C LEU A 146 -3.34 -21.92 -1.82
N SER A 147 -2.88 -23.16 -2.04
CA SER A 147 -3.66 -24.19 -2.75
C SER A 147 -4.84 -24.72 -1.93
N GLU A 148 -4.81 -24.57 -0.61
CA GLU A 148 -5.92 -24.95 0.27
C GLU A 148 -7.01 -23.87 0.35
N LEU A 149 -6.74 -22.64 -0.10
CA LEU A 149 -7.73 -21.57 -0.21
C LEU A 149 -8.55 -21.75 -1.48
N ASP A 150 -9.83 -21.47 -1.39
CA ASP A 150 -10.72 -21.46 -2.55
C ASP A 150 -10.84 -20.07 -3.19
N ALA A 151 -11.58 -19.99 -4.29
CA ALA A 151 -11.74 -18.78 -5.08
C ALA A 151 -12.50 -17.65 -4.35
N THR A 152 -13.17 -17.91 -3.22
CA THR A 152 -13.88 -16.87 -2.45
C THR A 152 -12.96 -16.05 -1.56
N ASN A 153 -11.74 -16.54 -1.34
CA ASN A 153 -10.73 -15.82 -0.57
C ASN A 153 -10.09 -14.72 -1.42
N ALA A 154 -9.88 -13.56 -0.84
CA ALA A 154 -9.19 -12.45 -1.50
C ALA A 154 -7.84 -12.22 -0.83
N PHE A 155 -6.74 -12.27 -1.61
CA PHE A 155 -5.41 -12.05 -1.06
C PHE A 155 -4.40 -11.49 -2.06
N ALA A 156 -3.51 -10.65 -1.54
CA ALA A 156 -2.16 -10.38 -2.03
C ALA A 156 -1.22 -10.45 -0.83
N VAL A 157 -0.08 -11.10 -0.98
CA VAL A 157 0.89 -11.31 0.11
C VAL A 157 2.30 -10.97 -0.32
N SER A 158 3.08 -10.46 0.63
CA SER A 158 4.54 -10.44 0.56
C SER A 158 5.09 -11.11 1.81
N THR A 159 6.07 -12.00 1.64
CA THR A 159 6.68 -12.75 2.74
C THR A 159 8.19 -12.81 2.59
N LEU A 160 8.89 -12.80 3.72
CA LEU A 160 10.33 -13.01 3.79
C LEU A 160 10.62 -14.22 4.69
N ASN A 161 11.27 -15.23 4.15
CA ASN A 161 11.80 -16.32 4.96
C ASN A 161 13.22 -15.97 5.41
N LEU A 162 13.40 -15.76 6.69
CA LEU A 162 14.67 -15.34 7.29
C LEU A 162 15.77 -16.41 7.17
N GLN A 163 15.40 -17.69 7.16
CA GLN A 163 16.37 -18.78 7.08
C GLN A 163 16.96 -18.94 5.68
N THR A 164 16.13 -18.80 4.66
CA THR A 164 16.53 -18.95 3.25
C THR A 164 16.84 -17.62 2.57
N GLY A 165 16.48 -16.50 3.19
CA GLY A 165 16.51 -15.16 2.61
C GLY A 165 15.49 -14.92 1.49
N LYS A 166 14.59 -15.89 1.24
CA LYS A 166 13.66 -15.84 0.12
C LYS A 166 12.53 -14.85 0.38
N LEU A 167 12.47 -13.81 -0.44
CA LEU A 167 11.37 -12.85 -0.54
C LEU A 167 10.38 -13.40 -1.56
N SER A 168 9.12 -13.54 -1.17
CA SER A 168 8.10 -14.15 -2.02
C SER A 168 6.84 -13.29 -2.08
N PHE A 169 6.21 -13.28 -3.26
CA PHE A 169 4.99 -12.56 -3.58
C PHE A 169 3.97 -13.51 -4.20
N ALA A 170 2.73 -13.38 -3.80
CA ALA A 170 1.62 -14.08 -4.44
C ALA A 170 0.35 -13.24 -4.35
N ARG A 171 -0.53 -13.43 -5.31
CA ARG A 171 -1.86 -12.85 -5.31
C ARG A 171 -2.87 -13.73 -6.03
N ASN A 172 -4.15 -13.47 -5.81
CA ASN A 172 -5.19 -14.00 -6.67
C ASN A 172 -5.86 -12.87 -7.49
N HIS A 173 -6.95 -13.18 -8.19
CA HIS A 173 -7.64 -12.20 -9.06
C HIS A 173 -8.29 -11.04 -8.31
N HIS A 174 -8.54 -11.18 -7.00
CA HIS A 174 -9.27 -10.19 -6.20
C HIS A 174 -8.41 -9.08 -5.61
N ARG A 175 -7.08 -9.22 -5.64
CA ARG A 175 -6.15 -8.20 -5.11
C ARG A 175 -5.01 -8.01 -6.07
N GLU A 176 -4.67 -6.76 -6.30
CA GLU A 176 -3.52 -6.39 -7.10
C GLU A 176 -2.25 -6.29 -6.26
N LEU A 177 -1.14 -6.52 -6.91
CA LEU A 177 0.20 -6.30 -6.38
C LEU A 177 1.13 -6.03 -7.57
N HIS A 178 1.85 -4.92 -7.50
CA HIS A 178 2.73 -4.45 -8.56
C HIS A 178 4.18 -4.44 -8.11
N LEU A 179 5.08 -4.51 -9.06
CA LEU A 179 6.52 -4.44 -8.84
C LEU A 179 7.19 -3.57 -9.88
N CYS A 180 8.35 -3.04 -9.51
CA CYS A 180 9.18 -2.25 -10.38
C CYS A 180 10.66 -2.44 -10.02
N PHE A 181 11.55 -2.37 -10.99
CA PHE A 181 13.00 -2.44 -10.79
C PHE A 181 13.64 -1.09 -11.04
N HIS A 182 14.65 -0.76 -10.25
CA HIS A 182 15.52 0.35 -10.57
C HIS A 182 16.33 0.03 -11.83
N LYS A 183 16.44 0.99 -12.78
CA LYS A 183 17.15 0.77 -14.06
C LYS A 183 18.61 0.38 -13.90
N ALA A 184 19.32 0.99 -12.97
CA ALA A 184 20.78 0.88 -12.86
C ALA A 184 21.25 0.25 -11.54
N ARG A 185 20.37 0.10 -10.53
CA ARG A 185 20.74 -0.44 -9.21
C ARG A 185 20.00 -1.74 -8.92
N LYS A 186 20.54 -2.54 -8.03
CA LYS A 186 19.98 -3.83 -7.61
C LYS A 186 18.87 -3.61 -6.58
N VAL A 187 17.80 -2.95 -6.98
CA VAL A 187 16.67 -2.58 -6.13
C VAL A 187 15.35 -2.92 -6.82
N LEU A 188 14.48 -3.57 -6.06
CA LEU A 188 13.11 -3.90 -6.39
C LEU A 188 12.17 -3.10 -5.48
N TYR A 189 11.11 -2.56 -6.04
CA TYR A 189 10.03 -1.89 -5.34
C TYR A 189 8.72 -2.63 -5.59
N TRP A 190 7.81 -2.65 -4.61
CA TRP A 190 6.46 -3.17 -4.81
C TRP A 190 5.43 -2.34 -4.06
N ALA A 191 4.21 -2.33 -4.57
CA ALA A 191 3.05 -1.76 -3.90
C ALA A 191 1.75 -2.41 -4.39
N SER A 192 0.68 -2.20 -3.63
CA SER A 192 -0.66 -2.67 -4.00
C SER A 192 -1.18 -2.03 -5.29
N GLU A 193 -0.75 -0.81 -5.63
CA GLU A 193 -1.21 -0.06 -6.79
C GLU A 193 -0.03 0.48 -7.60
N ALA A 194 -0.17 0.44 -8.94
CA ALA A 194 0.85 0.93 -9.85
C ALA A 194 1.08 2.44 -9.71
N GLU A 195 -0.01 3.20 -9.58
CA GLU A 195 0.01 4.65 -9.46
C GLU A 195 0.75 5.13 -8.20
N MET A 196 0.64 4.38 -7.11
CA MET A 196 1.41 4.67 -5.89
C MET A 196 2.91 4.47 -6.10
N LEU A 197 3.31 3.40 -6.82
CA LEU A 197 4.71 3.17 -7.19
C LEU A 197 5.21 4.28 -8.09
N GLU A 198 4.49 4.58 -9.16
CA GLU A 198 4.85 5.60 -10.13
C GLU A 198 5.01 6.97 -9.46
N PHE A 199 4.04 7.36 -8.65
CA PHE A 199 4.11 8.62 -7.91
C PHE A 199 5.35 8.69 -7.00
N ALA A 200 5.60 7.64 -6.19
CA ALA A 200 6.70 7.65 -5.24
C ALA A 200 8.07 7.65 -5.94
N LEU A 201 8.22 6.90 -7.02
CA LEU A 201 9.46 6.83 -7.80
C LEU A 201 9.74 8.14 -8.52
N ASN A 202 8.73 8.73 -9.18
CA ASN A 202 8.86 9.99 -9.90
C ASN A 202 9.13 11.17 -8.95
N ARG A 203 8.50 11.19 -7.76
CA ARG A 203 8.73 12.22 -6.74
C ARG A 203 10.20 12.31 -6.32
N HIS A 204 10.91 11.21 -6.34
CA HIS A 204 12.32 11.14 -5.94
C HIS A 204 13.28 10.94 -7.12
N ASP A 205 12.84 11.24 -8.34
CA ASP A 205 13.62 11.13 -9.57
C ASP A 205 14.31 9.77 -9.76
N VAL A 206 13.70 8.71 -9.22
CA VAL A 206 14.24 7.36 -9.32
C VAL A 206 13.98 6.81 -10.72
N LYS A 207 15.05 6.49 -11.44
CA LYS A 207 14.96 5.87 -12.76
C LYS A 207 14.60 4.40 -12.63
N HIS A 208 13.43 4.05 -13.14
CA HIS A 208 12.85 2.72 -13.01
C HIS A 208 12.46 2.11 -14.35
N GLU A 209 12.32 0.80 -14.38
CA GLU A 209 11.73 0.06 -15.48
C GLU A 209 10.19 0.18 -15.44
N GLU A 210 9.52 -0.40 -16.44
CA GLU A 210 8.06 -0.46 -16.45
C GLU A 210 7.51 -1.14 -15.19
N ILE A 211 6.43 -0.60 -14.65
CA ILE A 211 5.72 -1.18 -13.53
C ILE A 211 4.93 -2.39 -14.02
N LEU A 212 5.14 -3.52 -13.38
CA LEU A 212 4.53 -4.79 -13.73
C LEU A 212 3.53 -5.22 -12.67
N ILE A 213 2.52 -5.97 -13.08
CA ILE A 213 1.61 -6.64 -12.15
C ILE A 213 1.98 -8.12 -12.02
N PHE A 214 2.00 -8.64 -10.79
CA PHE A 214 2.18 -10.08 -10.57
C PHE A 214 1.00 -10.86 -11.16
N LYS A 215 1.30 -11.95 -11.87
CA LYS A 215 0.26 -12.83 -12.41
C LYS A 215 -0.48 -13.53 -11.26
N PRO A 216 -1.82 -13.60 -11.29
CA PRO A 216 -2.58 -14.28 -10.23
C PRO A 216 -2.27 -15.79 -10.19
N ASN A 217 -2.44 -16.38 -9.01
CA ASN A 217 -2.22 -17.81 -8.74
C ASN A 217 -0.79 -18.29 -9.03
N HIS A 218 0.18 -17.39 -8.94
CA HIS A 218 1.59 -17.69 -9.03
C HIS A 218 2.33 -17.14 -7.80
N ILE A 219 3.32 -17.89 -7.34
CA ILE A 219 4.26 -17.48 -6.31
C ILE A 219 5.55 -17.06 -7.01
N TYR A 220 5.94 -15.83 -6.86
CA TYR A 220 7.20 -15.29 -7.36
C TYR A 220 8.16 -15.17 -6.19
N SER A 221 9.34 -15.74 -6.29
CA SER A 221 10.33 -15.68 -5.23
C SER A 221 11.71 -15.31 -5.75
N ILE A 222 12.41 -14.47 -4.98
CA ILE A 222 13.77 -14.03 -5.27
C ILE A 222 14.52 -13.81 -3.95
N ASN A 223 15.83 -13.94 -3.97
CA ASN A 223 16.65 -13.51 -2.85
C ASN A 223 17.12 -12.07 -3.08
N PRO A 224 17.12 -11.18 -2.06
CA PRO A 224 17.51 -9.79 -2.20
C PRO A 224 18.90 -9.59 -2.81
N TRP A 225 19.86 -10.46 -2.50
CA TRP A 225 21.22 -10.42 -3.07
C TRP A 225 21.30 -10.87 -4.53
N ASP A 226 20.28 -11.53 -5.06
CA ASP A 226 20.19 -11.97 -6.45
C ASP A 226 19.44 -10.96 -7.34
N ILE A 227 18.87 -9.89 -6.75
CA ILE A 227 18.21 -8.83 -7.50
C ILE A 227 19.26 -8.12 -8.37
N ARG A 228 18.95 -7.96 -9.65
CA ARG A 228 19.79 -7.27 -10.64
C ARG A 228 19.14 -5.95 -11.04
N ALA A 229 19.94 -5.09 -11.66
CA ALA A 229 19.40 -3.92 -12.33
C ALA A 229 18.48 -4.38 -13.48
N GLY A 230 17.31 -3.79 -13.59
CA GLY A 230 16.30 -4.22 -14.55
C GLY A 230 15.58 -5.51 -14.17
N ARG A 231 14.91 -6.13 -15.14
CA ARG A 231 14.01 -7.29 -14.93
C ARG A 231 14.70 -8.65 -14.77
N ASP A 232 15.95 -8.74 -15.15
CA ASP A 232 16.68 -10.01 -15.27
C ASP A 232 17.23 -10.48 -13.93
N GLY A 233 16.36 -10.98 -13.07
CA GLY A 233 16.72 -11.66 -11.83
C GLY A 233 16.42 -13.17 -11.92
N PRO A 234 17.08 -14.03 -11.12
CA PRO A 234 16.80 -15.44 -11.04
C PRO A 234 15.52 -15.69 -10.23
N TRP A 235 14.37 -15.31 -10.77
CA TRP A 235 13.08 -15.57 -10.16
C TRP A 235 12.76 -17.08 -10.15
N THR A 236 12.33 -17.57 -9.01
CA THR A 236 11.58 -18.83 -8.96
C THR A 236 10.11 -18.52 -9.08
N VAL A 237 9.43 -19.10 -10.07
CA VAL A 237 8.00 -18.92 -10.29
C VAL A 237 7.31 -20.28 -10.16
N GLU A 238 6.34 -20.35 -9.27
CA GLU A 238 5.56 -21.58 -9.03
C GLU A 238 4.07 -21.27 -9.17
N GLU A 239 3.40 -22.00 -10.02
CA GLU A 239 1.94 -21.96 -10.10
C GLU A 239 1.31 -22.78 -8.96
N PHE A 240 0.18 -22.30 -8.45
CA PHE A 240 -0.68 -23.06 -7.53
C PHE A 240 -2.13 -23.02 -8.01
N THR A 241 -2.85 -24.10 -7.75
CA THR A 241 -4.27 -24.22 -8.09
C THR A 241 -5.10 -24.05 -6.81
N PRO A 242 -5.93 -23.00 -6.71
CA PRO A 242 -6.86 -22.86 -5.60
C PRO A 242 -7.80 -24.06 -5.48
N LYS A 243 -8.23 -24.35 -4.27
CA LYS A 243 -9.18 -25.41 -4.01
C LYS A 243 -10.50 -25.15 -4.75
N THR A 244 -10.99 -26.15 -5.46
CA THR A 244 -12.29 -26.10 -6.13
C THR A 244 -13.40 -26.25 -5.11
N ILE A 245 -14.37 -25.32 -5.12
CA ILE A 245 -15.59 -25.46 -4.33
C ILE A 245 -16.52 -26.39 -5.10
N ILE A 246 -16.68 -27.62 -4.58
CA ILE A 246 -17.71 -28.51 -5.08
C ILE A 246 -18.99 -28.19 -4.29
N PHE A 247 -19.90 -27.45 -4.89
CA PHE A 247 -21.26 -27.30 -4.36
C PHE A 247 -21.98 -28.64 -4.51
N SER A 248 -21.91 -29.49 -3.49
CA SER A 248 -22.76 -30.68 -3.42
C SER A 248 -24.20 -30.19 -3.19
N GLY A 249 -24.94 -30.04 -4.26
CA GLY A 249 -26.37 -29.73 -4.20
C GLY A 249 -27.07 -30.79 -3.35
N LYS A 250 -27.74 -30.34 -2.31
CA LYS A 250 -28.77 -30.91 -1.42
C LYS A 250 -28.39 -30.89 0.04
N LYS A 251 -28.51 -29.71 0.66
CA LYS A 251 -29.07 -29.62 2.01
C LYS A 251 -30.18 -28.58 1.95
N LYS A 252 -31.44 -29.04 1.99
CA LYS A 252 -32.58 -28.18 2.28
C LYS A 252 -32.36 -27.62 3.67
N ASN A 253 -32.00 -26.35 3.76
CA ASN A 253 -31.98 -25.64 5.03
C ASN A 253 -33.43 -25.50 5.54
N LYS A 254 -33.63 -25.75 6.83
CA LYS A 254 -34.88 -25.70 7.57
C LYS A 254 -35.57 -24.31 7.56
N TYR A 255 -34.97 -23.33 6.87
CA TYR A 255 -35.40 -21.93 6.76
C TYR A 255 -35.77 -21.49 5.35
N GLY A 256 -36.12 -22.41 4.45
CA GLY A 256 -36.83 -22.06 3.20
C GLY A 256 -36.07 -21.20 2.19
N PHE A 257 -34.77 -21.02 2.31
CA PHE A 257 -33.96 -20.42 1.26
C PHE A 257 -33.67 -21.47 0.22
N SER A 258 -34.43 -21.41 -0.84
CA SER A 258 -34.31 -22.24 -2.00
C SER A 258 -33.09 -21.87 -2.82
N ASP A 259 -32.34 -22.91 -3.15
CA ASP A 259 -31.62 -23.08 -4.39
C ASP A 259 -30.49 -22.08 -4.74
N TYR A 260 -29.29 -22.39 -4.26
CA TYR A 260 -28.05 -21.82 -4.75
C TYR A 260 -27.64 -22.32 -6.15
N SER A 261 -28.48 -23.11 -6.84
CA SER A 261 -28.25 -23.57 -8.21
C SER A 261 -28.44 -22.45 -9.27
N LYS A 262 -28.84 -21.23 -8.87
CA LYS A 262 -28.99 -20.08 -9.76
C LYS A 262 -27.73 -19.20 -9.89
N TRP A 263 -26.61 -19.59 -9.30
CA TRP A 263 -25.35 -18.85 -9.45
C TRP A 263 -24.52 -19.28 -10.67
N GLU A 264 -25.08 -20.13 -11.55
CA GLU A 264 -24.51 -20.36 -12.89
C GLU A 264 -24.78 -19.23 -13.87
N ASP A 265 -25.56 -18.23 -13.49
CA ASP A 265 -25.84 -17.06 -14.33
C ASP A 265 -24.85 -15.93 -14.03
N TRP A 266 -23.65 -16.05 -14.57
CA TRP A 266 -22.67 -14.95 -14.66
C TRP A 266 -23.24 -13.72 -15.38
N GLY A 267 -24.39 -13.85 -16.04
CA GLY A 267 -25.11 -12.78 -16.70
C GLY A 267 -25.62 -11.70 -15.74
N GLU A 268 -25.95 -12.02 -14.48
CA GLU A 268 -26.37 -11.00 -13.52
C GLU A 268 -25.19 -10.17 -12.99
N PHE A 269 -24.00 -10.78 -12.88
CA PHE A 269 -22.79 -10.06 -12.46
C PHE A 269 -22.24 -9.19 -13.61
N GLU A 270 -22.29 -9.66 -14.85
CA GLU A 270 -22.00 -8.86 -16.05
C GLU A 270 -23.04 -7.76 -16.23
N ASN A 271 -24.31 -8.02 -15.97
CA ASN A 271 -25.37 -7.01 -16.00
C ASN A 271 -25.22 -5.96 -14.89
N TRP A 272 -24.74 -6.34 -13.69
CA TRP A 272 -24.43 -5.38 -12.63
C TRP A 272 -23.18 -4.56 -13.01
N HIS A 273 -22.12 -5.18 -13.52
CA HIS A 273 -20.93 -4.48 -14.03
C HIS A 273 -21.30 -3.54 -15.18
N HIS A 274 -22.10 -4.01 -16.15
CA HIS A 274 -22.63 -3.18 -17.24
C HIS A 274 -23.55 -2.06 -16.75
N SER A 275 -24.32 -2.28 -15.70
CA SER A 275 -25.17 -1.24 -15.12
C SER A 275 -24.36 -0.17 -14.39
N VAL A 276 -23.27 -0.56 -13.71
CA VAL A 276 -22.33 0.38 -13.05
C VAL A 276 -21.54 1.15 -14.10
N GLU A 277 -21.04 0.50 -15.15
CA GLU A 277 -20.36 1.16 -16.28
C GLU A 277 -21.30 2.09 -17.03
N LYS A 278 -22.55 1.68 -17.23
CA LYS A 278 -23.58 2.51 -17.89
C LYS A 278 -24.00 3.70 -17.02
N ALA A 279 -24.03 3.55 -15.70
CA ALA A 279 -24.27 4.65 -14.77
C ALA A 279 -23.09 5.63 -14.75
N ALA A 280 -21.86 5.13 -14.68
CA ALA A 280 -20.65 5.93 -14.75
C ALA A 280 -20.52 6.67 -16.11
N SER A 281 -20.78 5.98 -17.22
CA SER A 281 -20.81 6.59 -18.57
C SER A 281 -21.91 7.65 -18.71
N LYS A 282 -23.05 7.46 -18.05
CA LYS A 282 -24.15 8.43 -18.06
C LYS A 282 -23.82 9.69 -17.24
N GLU A 283 -23.07 9.56 -16.16
CA GLU A 283 -22.56 10.70 -15.40
C GLU A 283 -21.43 11.44 -16.13
N ILE A 284 -20.54 10.70 -16.80
CA ILE A 284 -19.48 11.29 -17.65
C ILE A 284 -20.13 12.06 -18.83
N ASN A 285 -21.09 11.46 -19.54
CA ASN A 285 -21.80 12.12 -20.63
C ASN A 285 -22.57 13.35 -20.15
N LYS A 286 -23.15 13.30 -18.95
CA LYS A 286 -23.84 14.45 -18.36
C LYS A 286 -22.88 15.58 -17.98
N ALA A 287 -21.67 15.23 -17.53
CA ALA A 287 -20.61 16.18 -17.26
C ALA A 287 -20.06 16.80 -18.56
N GLU A 288 -19.90 16.01 -19.63
CA GLU A 288 -19.49 16.49 -20.96
C GLU A 288 -20.55 17.35 -21.63
N GLU A 289 -21.82 17.01 -21.48
CA GLU A 289 -22.93 17.81 -21.98
C GLU A 289 -23.05 19.14 -21.25
N SER A 290 -22.83 19.13 -19.91
CA SER A 290 -22.73 20.34 -19.11
C SER A 290 -21.53 21.20 -19.54
N ALA A 291 -20.40 20.60 -19.84
CA ALA A 291 -19.21 21.28 -20.32
C ALA A 291 -19.41 21.89 -21.75
N LYS A 292 -20.18 21.23 -22.61
CA LYS A 292 -20.57 21.75 -23.93
C LYS A 292 -21.48 22.97 -23.81
N VAL A 293 -22.48 22.92 -22.95
CA VAL A 293 -23.38 24.04 -22.67
C VAL A 293 -22.64 25.23 -22.10
N PHE A 294 -21.61 25.01 -21.28
CA PHE A 294 -20.72 26.07 -20.79
C PHE A 294 -19.87 26.68 -21.91
N LYS A 295 -19.34 25.86 -22.84
CA LYS A 295 -18.59 26.35 -24.02
C LYS A 295 -19.46 27.16 -24.99
N GLU A 296 -20.69 26.72 -25.24
CA GLU A 296 -21.63 27.41 -26.12
C GLU A 296 -22.12 28.76 -25.56
N LYS A 297 -22.04 28.95 -24.24
CA LYS A 297 -22.37 30.22 -23.59
C LYS A 297 -21.21 31.22 -23.51
N GLY A 298 -20.08 30.94 -24.20
CA GLY A 298 -18.97 31.87 -24.33
C GLY A 298 -18.15 32.11 -23.06
N ALA A 299 -18.23 31.20 -22.12
CA ALA A 299 -17.38 31.23 -20.93
C ALA A 299 -15.94 30.86 -21.31
N ASP A 300 -15.04 31.81 -21.24
CA ASP A 300 -13.61 31.61 -21.44
C ASP A 300 -13.05 30.79 -20.27
N LEU A 301 -12.86 29.49 -20.51
CA LEU A 301 -12.32 28.55 -19.52
C LEU A 301 -10.83 28.77 -19.22
N SER A 302 -10.19 29.80 -19.79
CA SER A 302 -8.83 30.23 -19.45
C SER A 302 -8.77 31.10 -18.20
N LYS A 303 -9.93 31.56 -17.72
CA LYS A 303 -10.08 32.36 -16.53
C LYS A 303 -11.32 31.89 -15.78
N ASP A 304 -11.06 31.29 -14.62
CA ASP A 304 -11.95 31.18 -13.49
C ASP A 304 -12.93 30.00 -13.41
N GLU A 305 -12.76 29.29 -12.32
CA GLU A 305 -13.79 28.69 -11.49
C GLU A 305 -14.50 27.45 -12.00
N ILE A 306 -13.90 26.31 -11.67
CA ILE A 306 -14.67 25.10 -11.38
C ILE A 306 -15.32 25.32 -10.00
N PRO A 307 -16.64 25.38 -9.88
CA PRO A 307 -17.28 25.61 -8.59
C PRO A 307 -17.27 24.32 -7.76
N PHE A 308 -16.15 24.01 -7.13
CA PHE A 308 -16.18 23.19 -5.93
C PHE A 308 -16.69 24.07 -4.79
N LYS A 309 -18.00 24.14 -4.62
CA LYS A 309 -18.62 24.70 -3.43
C LYS A 309 -18.19 23.88 -2.24
N ASN A 310 -17.16 24.33 -1.54
CA ASN A 310 -16.72 24.03 -0.18
C ASN A 310 -15.22 23.78 0.02
N SER A 311 -14.34 23.97 -0.98
CA SER A 311 -12.91 24.06 -0.67
C SER A 311 -12.50 25.54 -0.71
N LYS A 312 -12.03 26.08 0.41
CA LYS A 312 -11.46 27.43 0.54
C LYS A 312 -10.04 27.52 -0.05
N ILE A 313 -9.67 26.63 -0.96
CA ILE A 313 -8.32 26.57 -1.55
C ILE A 313 -8.41 27.22 -2.93
N PRO A 314 -7.78 28.37 -3.15
CA PRO A 314 -7.73 29.03 -4.45
C PRO A 314 -6.91 28.19 -5.45
N PRO A 315 -7.35 28.10 -6.72
CA PRO A 315 -6.63 27.37 -7.76
C PRO A 315 -5.36 28.16 -8.17
N ARG A 316 -4.24 27.49 -8.20
CA ARG A 316 -2.88 27.95 -8.50
C ARG A 316 -2.19 28.69 -7.36
N GLU A 317 -1.60 27.96 -6.47
CA GLU A 317 -0.72 28.56 -5.51
C GLU A 317 0.67 27.94 -5.53
N ASN A 318 1.65 28.80 -5.39
CA ASN A 318 3.00 28.37 -5.10
C ASN A 318 3.11 28.14 -3.59
N CYS A 319 3.95 27.22 -3.18
CA CYS A 319 4.29 27.06 -1.78
C CYS A 319 4.75 28.40 -1.21
N GLY A 320 4.07 28.90 -0.16
CA GLY A 320 4.39 30.18 0.47
C GLY A 320 5.78 30.26 1.08
N HIS A 321 6.44 29.09 1.28
CA HIS A 321 7.78 29.04 1.86
C HIS A 321 8.88 28.92 0.78
N CYS A 322 8.81 27.93 -0.11
CA CYS A 322 9.87 27.69 -1.11
C CYS A 322 9.54 28.19 -2.53
N GLY A 323 8.34 28.75 -2.74
CA GLY A 323 7.92 29.27 -4.05
C GLY A 323 7.62 28.21 -5.12
N LYS A 324 7.73 26.90 -4.81
CA LYS A 324 7.46 25.83 -5.74
C LYS A 324 6.01 25.86 -6.18
N SER A 325 5.75 25.77 -7.49
CA SER A 325 4.39 25.65 -8.02
C SER A 325 3.79 24.29 -7.61
N LEU A 326 2.57 24.32 -7.04
CA LEU A 326 1.86 23.12 -6.60
C LEU A 326 0.93 22.64 -7.71
N ASN A 327 1.21 21.46 -8.25
CA ASN A 327 0.33 20.76 -9.18
C ASN A 327 -0.83 20.08 -8.42
N LEU A 328 -1.93 19.74 -9.11
CA LEU A 328 -3.11 19.10 -8.51
C LEU A 328 -2.84 17.98 -7.53
N PRO A 329 -1.94 17.00 -7.79
CA PRO A 329 -1.59 15.99 -6.81
C PRO A 329 -0.85 16.53 -5.58
N GLU A 330 -0.03 17.59 -5.74
CA GLU A 330 0.73 18.19 -4.66
C GLU A 330 -0.15 19.06 -3.75
N GLN A 331 -1.27 19.57 -4.24
CA GLN A 331 -2.26 20.31 -3.47
C GLN A 331 -3.00 19.44 -2.46
N PHE A 332 -3.20 18.15 -2.74
CA PHE A 332 -3.80 17.20 -1.78
C PHE A 332 -2.96 16.97 -0.53
N PHE A 333 -1.66 17.22 -0.61
CA PHE A 333 -0.73 17.05 0.50
C PHE A 333 -0.23 18.36 1.07
N ALA A 334 -0.72 19.48 0.55
CA ALA A 334 -0.36 20.80 1.03
C ALA A 334 -1.14 21.13 2.31
N LYS A 335 -0.45 21.76 3.26
CA LYS A 335 -1.06 22.19 4.52
C LYS A 335 -1.32 23.70 4.48
N GLU A 336 -2.54 24.08 4.82
CA GLU A 336 -2.90 25.46 5.04
C GLU A 336 -2.37 25.92 6.40
N ILE A 337 -1.55 26.95 6.41
CA ILE A 337 -0.98 27.52 7.64
C ILE A 337 -1.33 29.00 7.69
N THR A 338 -1.78 29.46 8.86
CA THR A 338 -2.03 30.89 9.08
C THR A 338 -0.85 31.50 9.83
N GLU A 339 -0.05 32.29 9.12
CA GLU A 339 1.05 33.07 9.70
C GLU A 339 0.72 34.56 9.61
N ASN A 340 0.83 35.29 10.72
CA ASN A 340 0.58 36.72 10.80
C ASN A 340 -0.76 37.18 10.18
N GLY A 341 -1.81 36.36 10.34
CA GLY A 341 -3.15 36.65 9.83
C GLY A 341 -3.33 36.40 8.32
N LYS A 342 -2.32 35.88 7.62
CA LYS A 342 -2.42 35.43 6.23
C LYS A 342 -2.36 33.93 6.15
N THR A 343 -3.31 33.36 5.44
CA THR A 343 -3.29 31.94 5.15
C THR A 343 -2.39 31.67 3.95
N VAL A 344 -1.38 30.83 4.13
CA VAL A 344 -0.46 30.38 3.07
C VAL A 344 -0.52 28.87 2.94
N ILE A 345 -0.38 28.37 1.73
CA ILE A 345 -0.30 26.94 1.45
C ILE A 345 1.18 26.55 1.43
N GLN A 346 1.53 25.52 2.18
CA GLN A 346 2.88 24.97 2.16
C GLN A 346 2.85 23.59 1.49
N CYS A 347 3.84 23.33 0.61
CA CYS A 347 4.04 21.98 0.08
C CYS A 347 4.39 20.99 1.19
N ALA A 348 4.19 19.71 0.94
CA ALA A 348 4.46 18.65 1.93
C ALA A 348 5.90 18.73 2.47
N ASP A 349 6.89 19.05 1.62
CA ASP A 349 8.29 19.16 2.02
C ASP A 349 8.52 20.30 3.03
N CYS A 350 8.00 21.49 2.72
CA CYS A 350 8.11 22.65 3.62
C CYS A 350 7.27 22.52 4.89
N SER A 351 6.10 21.92 4.80
CA SER A 351 5.27 21.63 5.98
C SER A 351 5.97 20.65 6.94
N TYR A 352 6.79 19.76 6.39
CA TYR A 352 7.58 18.80 7.18
C TYR A 352 8.77 19.51 7.87
N GLU A 353 9.47 20.42 7.20
CA GLU A 353 10.59 21.19 7.77
C GLU A 353 10.14 22.16 8.87
N LEU A 354 9.05 22.89 8.65
CA LEU A 354 8.56 23.89 9.63
C LEU A 354 8.02 23.28 10.93
N THR A 355 7.40 22.10 10.87
CA THR A 355 6.96 21.42 12.10
C THR A 355 8.13 20.91 12.94
N SER A 356 9.32 20.79 12.37
CA SER A 356 10.54 20.43 13.12
C SER A 356 11.25 21.63 13.73
N VAL A 357 11.24 22.79 13.06
CA VAL A 357 11.89 24.01 13.54
C VAL A 357 11.11 24.65 14.70
N THR A 358 9.78 24.75 14.59
CA THR A 358 8.94 25.34 15.67
C THR A 358 9.03 24.55 16.97
N LYS A 359 9.20 23.23 16.93
CA LYS A 359 9.39 22.42 18.15
C LYS A 359 10.75 22.62 18.81
N ILE A 360 11.81 22.90 18.04
CA ILE A 360 13.14 23.14 18.59
C ILE A 360 13.19 24.49 19.31
N GLU A 361 12.55 25.51 18.76
CA GLU A 361 12.46 26.84 19.40
C GLU A 361 11.58 26.84 20.65
N ASP A 362 10.47 26.10 20.65
CA ASP A 362 9.59 25.96 21.82
C ASP A 362 10.23 25.16 22.93
N VAL A 363 10.99 24.12 22.61
CA VAL A 363 11.79 23.36 23.60
C VAL A 363 12.94 24.20 24.14
N ALA A 364 13.63 24.98 23.30
CA ALA A 364 14.68 25.89 23.74
C ALA A 364 14.14 27.01 24.64
N ARG A 365 12.97 27.55 24.35
CA ARG A 365 12.31 28.55 25.23
C ARG A 365 11.87 27.96 26.58
N SER A 366 11.37 26.70 26.58
CA SER A 366 10.95 26.05 27.82
C SER A 366 12.12 25.61 28.72
N MET A 367 13.35 25.58 28.20
CA MET A 367 14.58 25.28 28.97
C MET A 367 15.26 26.54 29.49
N MET A 368 14.80 27.73 29.10
CA MET A 368 15.33 29.05 29.56
C MET A 368 14.40 29.76 30.53
N THR A 369 13.27 29.20 30.88
CA THR A 369 12.36 29.63 31.97
C THR A 369 12.31 28.56 33.05
#